data_b9a8e8ab95beca047422b81a26e923cf
#
_entry.id   b9a8e8ab95beca047422b81a26e923cf
#
_cell.length_a   1.000
_cell.length_b   1.000
_cell.length_c   1.000
_cell.angle_alpha   90.00
_cell.angle_beta   90.00
_cell.angle_gamma   90.00
#
_symmetry.space_group_name_H-M   'P 1'
#
loop_
_entity.id
_entity.type
_entity.pdbx_description
1 polymer ?
#
loop_
_entity_poly.entity_id
_entity_poly.type
_entity_poly.pdbx_seq_one_letter_code
_entity_poly.pdbx_strand_id
1 'polypeptide(L)' 'MMFPEYPDIVTVAKLRQMLGISRQLAYDLINDGYIQGVKIGNAFKIPKVNVINYVMEERREKNAS' A
#
# COMPACT_ATOMS: atom_id res chain seq x y z
N MET A 1 1.04 -15.61 5.04
CA MET A 1 0.53 -14.26 4.82
C MET A 1 1.67 -13.31 4.50
N MET A 2 1.48 -12.45 3.52
CA MET A 2 2.49 -11.45 3.18
C MET A 2 2.61 -10.42 4.29
N PHE A 3 3.83 -9.95 4.53
CA PHE A 3 4.13 -8.90 5.50
C PHE A 3 3.66 -9.22 6.91
N PRO A 4 3.97 -10.40 7.45
CA PRO A 4 3.48 -10.78 8.78
C PRO A 4 4.02 -9.90 9.91
N GLU A 5 5.16 -9.24 9.70
CA GLU A 5 5.74 -8.37 10.70
C GLU A 5 5.11 -6.98 10.77
N TYR A 6 4.21 -6.66 9.84
CA TYR A 6 3.54 -5.35 9.83
C TYR A 6 2.15 -5.46 10.45
N PRO A 7 1.67 -4.40 11.13
CA PRO A 7 0.33 -4.41 11.73
C PRO A 7 -0.76 -4.36 10.65
N ASP A 8 -2.00 -4.63 11.06
CA ASP A 8 -3.14 -4.64 10.15
C ASP A 8 -3.41 -3.29 9.51
N ILE A 9 -3.10 -2.21 10.22
CA ILE A 9 -3.20 -0.84 9.71
C ILE A 9 -1.80 -0.26 9.66
N VAL A 10 -1.41 0.25 8.50
CA VAL A 10 -0.07 0.80 8.31
C VAL A 10 -0.13 2.28 7.96
N THR A 11 0.96 2.97 8.24
CA THR A 11 1.15 4.37 7.86
C THR A 11 1.81 4.45 6.49
N VAL A 12 1.90 5.68 5.94
CA VAL A 12 2.63 5.89 4.68
C VAL A 12 4.09 5.46 4.83
N ALA A 13 4.71 5.75 5.98
CA ALA A 13 6.10 5.36 6.21
C ALA A 13 6.27 3.85 6.14
N LYS A 14 5.33 3.10 6.73
CA LYS A 14 5.37 1.65 6.67
C LYS A 14 5.07 1.13 5.27
N LEU A 15 4.13 1.76 4.57
CA LEU A 15 3.82 1.41 3.19
C LEU A 15 5.06 1.50 2.32
N ARG A 16 5.83 2.58 2.47
CA ARG A 16 7.07 2.74 1.72
C ARG A 16 8.04 1.59 1.98
N GLN A 17 8.18 1.19 3.25
CA GLN A 17 9.07 0.08 3.60
C GLN A 17 8.58 -1.23 3.00
N MET A 18 7.29 -1.47 3.05
CA MET A 18 6.71 -2.70 2.53
C MET A 18 6.94 -2.86 1.04
N LEU A 19 6.81 -1.78 0.29
CA LEU A 19 6.92 -1.81 -1.17
C LEU A 19 8.29 -1.37 -1.68
N GLY A 20 9.14 -0.81 -0.83
CA GLY A 20 10.45 -0.33 -1.25
C GLY A 20 10.36 0.84 -2.23
N ILE A 21 9.43 1.76 -1.99
CA ILE A 21 9.18 2.87 -2.91
C ILE A 21 9.43 4.21 -2.23
N SER A 22 9.48 5.27 -3.05
CA SER A 22 9.66 6.63 -2.54
C SER A 22 8.38 7.11 -1.86
N ARG A 23 8.55 8.17 -1.04
CA ARG A 23 7.42 8.80 -0.37
C ARG A 23 6.42 9.36 -1.39
N GLN A 24 6.92 10.00 -2.43
CA GLN A 24 6.06 10.58 -3.46
C GLN A 24 5.23 9.50 -4.14
N LEU A 25 5.84 8.39 -4.49
CA LEU A 25 5.12 7.31 -5.15
C LEU A 25 4.07 6.71 -4.21
N ALA A 26 4.39 6.57 -2.93
CA ALA A 26 3.43 6.05 -1.96
C ALA A 26 2.19 6.94 -1.90
N TYR A 27 2.37 8.25 -1.82
CA TYR A 27 1.24 9.18 -1.82
C TYR A 27 0.47 9.12 -3.13
N ASP A 28 1.18 9.01 -4.26
CA ASP A 28 0.52 8.92 -5.56
C ASP A 28 -0.37 7.69 -5.66
N LEU A 29 0.10 6.56 -5.16
CA LEU A 29 -0.70 5.33 -5.18
C LEU A 29 -1.99 5.48 -4.39
N ILE A 30 -1.93 6.18 -3.27
CA ILE A 30 -3.12 6.41 -2.44
C ILE A 30 -4.04 7.43 -3.11
N ASN A 31 -3.48 8.55 -3.56
CA ASN A 31 -4.28 9.63 -4.14
C ASN A 31 -4.92 9.23 -5.47
N ASP A 32 -4.26 8.38 -6.24
CA ASP A 32 -4.78 7.93 -7.53
C ASP A 32 -5.72 6.73 -7.40
N GLY A 33 -5.92 6.22 -6.18
CA GLY A 33 -6.88 5.17 -5.94
C GLY A 33 -6.37 3.76 -6.13
N TYR A 34 -5.07 3.58 -6.37
CA TYR A 34 -4.51 2.24 -6.50
C TYR A 34 -4.49 1.50 -5.17
N ILE A 35 -4.26 2.22 -4.09
CA ILE A 35 -4.28 1.65 -2.74
C ILE A 35 -5.22 2.52 -1.90
N GLN A 36 -6.28 1.92 -1.38
CA GLN A 36 -7.24 2.68 -0.59
C GLN A 36 -6.75 2.85 0.84
N GLY A 37 -6.83 4.10 1.31
CA GLY A 37 -6.52 4.44 2.68
C GLY A 37 -7.45 5.52 3.17
N VAL A 38 -7.52 5.69 4.48
CA VAL A 38 -8.36 6.70 5.12
C VAL A 38 -7.47 7.76 5.73
N LYS A 39 -7.76 9.03 5.41
CA LYS A 39 -7.02 10.12 6.01
C LYS A 39 -7.69 10.52 7.32
N ILE A 40 -6.95 10.36 8.41
CA ILE A 40 -7.42 10.72 9.74
C ILE A 40 -6.48 11.80 10.27
N GLY A 41 -7.01 13.02 10.44
CA GLY A 41 -6.16 14.14 10.76
C GLY A 41 -5.20 14.42 9.62
N ASN A 42 -3.90 14.40 9.92
CA ASN A 42 -2.86 14.66 8.93
C ASN A 42 -2.18 13.38 8.44
N ALA A 43 -2.70 12.22 8.81
CA ALA A 43 -2.05 10.95 8.50
C ALA A 43 -2.99 10.01 7.77
N PHE A 44 -2.45 9.29 6.78
CA PHE A 44 -3.18 8.20 6.15
C PHE A 44 -3.06 6.93 6.98
N LYS A 45 -4.18 6.24 7.12
CA LYS A 45 -4.24 4.91 7.73
C LYS A 45 -4.66 3.93 6.64
N ILE A 46 -3.80 2.97 6.37
CA ILE A 46 -3.97 2.09 5.22
C ILE A 46 -4.13 0.65 5.73
N PRO A 47 -5.27 -0.01 5.45
CA PRO A 47 -5.38 -1.43 5.79
C PRO A 47 -4.31 -2.24 5.06
N LYS A 48 -3.59 -3.07 5.79
CA LYS A 48 -2.53 -3.89 5.21
C LYS A 48 -3.08 -4.76 4.07
N VAL A 49 -4.30 -5.23 4.21
CA VAL A 49 -4.92 -6.07 3.18
C VAL A 49 -5.02 -5.33 1.85
N ASN A 50 -5.21 -4.02 1.86
CA ASN A 50 -5.28 -3.25 0.63
C ASN A 50 -3.92 -3.19 -0.06
N VAL A 51 -2.85 -3.13 0.71
CA VAL A 51 -1.49 -3.17 0.16
C VAL A 51 -1.22 -4.54 -0.46
N ILE A 52 -1.60 -5.58 0.24
CA ILE A 52 -1.42 -6.95 -0.26
C ILE A 52 -2.19 -7.13 -1.56
N ASN A 53 -3.43 -6.68 -1.61
CA ASN A 53 -4.24 -6.80 -2.81
C ASN A 53 -3.64 -6.06 -3.98
N TYR A 54 -3.08 -4.88 -3.76
CA TYR A 54 -2.42 -4.12 -4.80
C TYR A 54 -1.23 -4.91 -5.38
N VAL A 55 -0.40 -5.47 -4.51
CA VAL A 55 0.76 -6.24 -4.95
C VAL A 55 0.33 -7.47 -5.73
N MET A 56 -0.69 -8.16 -5.25
CA MET A 56 -1.18 -9.36 -5.93
C MET A 56 -1.76 -9.03 -7.30
N GLU A 57 -2.48 -7.93 -7.42
CA GLU A 57 -3.07 -7.53 -8.69
C GLU A 57 -2.00 -7.12 -9.70
N GLU A 58 -0.98 -6.39 -9.26
CA GLU A 58 0.12 -6.02 -10.14
C GLU A 58 0.84 -7.25 -10.66
N ARG A 59 1.06 -8.24 -9.82
CA ARG A 59 1.70 -9.48 -10.24
C ARG A 59 0.85 -10.22 -11.27
N ARG A 60 -0.46 -10.23 -11.07
CA ARG A 60 -1.36 -10.89 -12.01
C ARG A 60 -1.34 -10.23 -13.38
N GLU A 61 -1.34 -8.90 -13.40
CA GLU A 61 -1.26 -8.16 -14.65
C GLU A 61 0.02 -8.47 -15.39
N LYS A 62 1.15 -8.49 -14.69
CA LYS A 62 2.43 -8.83 -15.31
C LYS A 62 2.43 -10.24 -15.86
N ASN A 63 1.83 -11.17 -15.13
CA ASN A 63 1.79 -12.56 -15.57
C ASN A 63 0.84 -12.78 -16.73
N ALA A 64 -0.16 -11.93 -16.87
CA ALA A 64 -1.16 -12.03 -17.92
C ALA A 64 -0.67 -11.48 -19.25
N SER A 65 0.32 -10.61 -19.23
CA SER A 65 0.78 -9.95 -20.45
C SER A 65 1.93 -10.72 -21.15
#